data_3c6688577e290c16430147dab202f530
#
_entry.id   3c6688577e290c16430147dab202f530
#
_cell.length_a   1.000
_cell.length_b   1.000
_cell.length_c   1.000
_cell.angle_alpha   90.00
_cell.angle_beta   90.00
_cell.angle_gamma   90.00
#
_symmetry.space_group_name_H-M   'P 1'
#
loop_
_entity.id
_entity.type
_entity.pdbx_description
1 polymer ?
#
loop_
_entity_poly.entity_id
_entity_poly.type
_entity_poly.pdbx_seq_one_letter_code
_entity_poly.pdbx_strand_id
1 'polypeptide(L)'
;GMNPNAKIPEGMTYEDNTFLDMLKEDLNINVVYDWVASSSDYDEKMNLCIGSNTIPELMNVNAEQYRALLKYDLIQPIGSYYEDYASDKLKSYVESGGEALQKVICNEDGEMMAIPAPNITAGGVNEMWIRQDWLDNLGLEAPRTWDEMVAVAEAFVKEDPDGNGENDTIGILGPANSDYVNGNGGNRYGLDPLFSAFQSYPKYWMKDDSGNVVYGSITEETKVALEKVAGLYADGLIDPEILVRNDSSEPLLAGKVGIFFGPWWCGYTVGDATLAQEADWQAYFTPLAEDGKFYTHMAEPTTKYVVASKECKNPEAAFKIINYLIEYEQGWVDSGATSGLSTSDLYPLYNVYDNANEIEVSYDCLKKYLAGEIGIDDVDYSTHKLLKSDMEAITKLKKEPYDDFSLEYWNFEDEDLAKTNLPRLVSIMVGDAPLVNEEYVPIYNSYDGRTKTMDSKWSNLTKLEEETFAKIITGKAGIEAFDSFVEEWKASGGDEITKEIQDEVDMQQ
;
A
#
# COMPACT_ATOMS: atom_id res chain seq x y z
N GLY A 1 -1.79 -16.97 12.29
CA GLY A 1 -3.23 -17.13 12.53
C GLY A 1 -3.87 -18.07 11.54
N MET A 2 -4.88 -18.82 11.94
CA MET A 2 -5.64 -19.71 11.04
C MET A 2 -6.62 -18.90 10.20
N ASN A 3 -6.58 -19.08 8.89
CA ASN A 3 -7.65 -18.60 8.02
C ASN A 3 -8.89 -19.53 8.17
N PRO A 4 -10.04 -19.04 8.67
CA PRO A 4 -11.23 -19.87 8.85
C PRO A 4 -11.81 -20.41 7.53
N ASN A 5 -11.41 -19.81 6.40
CA ASN A 5 -11.83 -20.22 5.06
C ASN A 5 -10.77 -21.09 4.35
N ALA A 6 -9.64 -21.39 5.01
CA ALA A 6 -8.60 -22.21 4.43
C ALA A 6 -9.12 -23.61 4.11
N LYS A 7 -8.88 -24.08 2.88
CA LYS A 7 -9.19 -25.44 2.47
C LYS A 7 -7.99 -26.34 2.80
N ILE A 8 -8.04 -26.97 3.98
CA ILE A 8 -7.02 -27.92 4.40
C ILE A 8 -7.44 -29.32 3.87
N PRO A 9 -6.54 -30.03 3.15
CA PRO A 9 -6.82 -31.37 2.67
C PRO A 9 -7.14 -32.35 3.81
N GLU A 10 -7.93 -33.37 3.51
CA GLU A 10 -8.31 -34.39 4.49
C GLU A 10 -7.06 -35.10 5.06
N GLY A 11 -7.00 -35.19 6.38
CA GLY A 11 -5.88 -35.80 7.11
C GLY A 11 -4.76 -34.85 7.48
N MET A 12 -4.82 -33.57 7.08
CA MET A 12 -3.86 -32.53 7.47
C MET A 12 -4.43 -31.56 8.47
N THR A 13 -3.54 -30.90 9.21
CA THR A 13 -3.86 -29.81 10.16
C THR A 13 -2.80 -28.72 10.06
N TYR A 14 -2.97 -27.63 10.79
CA TYR A 14 -1.91 -26.62 10.93
C TYR A 14 -0.65 -27.17 11.58
N GLU A 15 -0.78 -28.15 12.45
CA GLU A 15 0.33 -28.76 13.23
C GLU A 15 0.89 -30.02 12.61
N ASP A 16 0.25 -30.54 11.53
CA ASP A 16 0.66 -31.77 10.84
C ASP A 16 0.30 -31.63 9.34
N ASN A 17 1.28 -31.28 8.52
CA ASN A 17 1.10 -31.05 7.09
C ASN A 17 2.41 -31.20 6.32
N THR A 18 2.31 -31.30 5.00
CA THR A 18 3.44 -31.51 4.09
C THR A 18 4.56 -30.50 4.25
N PHE A 19 4.25 -29.21 4.52
CA PHE A 19 5.30 -28.20 4.66
C PHE A 19 6.15 -28.45 5.91
N LEU A 20 5.54 -28.87 7.01
CA LEU A 20 6.30 -29.22 8.22
C LEU A 20 7.17 -30.45 8.03
N ASP A 21 6.68 -31.43 7.27
CA ASP A 21 7.47 -32.63 6.89
C ASP A 21 8.68 -32.24 6.03
N MET A 22 8.48 -31.37 5.01
CA MET A 22 9.56 -30.88 4.15
C MET A 22 10.64 -30.14 4.97
N LEU A 23 10.26 -29.25 5.89
CA LEU A 23 11.19 -28.54 6.75
C LEU A 23 11.99 -29.49 7.66
N LYS A 24 11.33 -30.54 8.13
CA LYS A 24 11.98 -31.56 8.95
C LYS A 24 12.93 -32.44 8.16
N GLU A 25 12.54 -32.86 6.96
CA GLU A 25 13.33 -33.78 6.12
C GLU A 25 14.53 -33.04 5.50
N ASP A 26 14.32 -31.85 4.94
CA ASP A 26 15.33 -31.12 4.18
C ASP A 26 16.24 -30.26 5.05
N LEU A 27 15.70 -29.66 6.11
CA LEU A 27 16.42 -28.70 6.95
C LEU A 27 16.71 -29.23 8.36
N ASN A 28 16.18 -30.40 8.74
CA ASN A 28 16.21 -30.93 10.09
C ASN A 28 15.61 -29.94 11.13
N ILE A 29 14.55 -29.22 10.71
CA ILE A 29 13.81 -28.29 11.57
C ILE A 29 12.47 -28.93 11.95
N ASN A 30 12.25 -29.15 13.24
CA ASN A 30 10.97 -29.61 13.74
C ASN A 30 10.20 -28.41 14.31
N VAL A 31 9.16 -27.96 13.60
CA VAL A 31 8.31 -26.85 14.01
C VAL A 31 7.27 -27.35 15.01
N VAL A 32 7.14 -26.65 16.12
CA VAL A 32 6.12 -26.89 17.16
C VAL A 32 5.41 -25.57 17.42
N TYR A 33 4.09 -25.57 17.30
CA TYR A 33 3.29 -24.39 17.63
C TYR A 33 2.92 -24.40 19.12
N ASP A 34 3.27 -23.33 19.84
CA ASP A 34 2.85 -23.16 21.23
C ASP A 34 1.34 -23.01 21.34
N TRP A 35 0.74 -22.41 20.30
CA TRP A 35 -0.70 -22.25 20.15
C TRP A 35 -1.09 -21.97 18.70
N VAL A 36 -2.35 -22.22 18.38
CA VAL A 36 -2.99 -21.87 17.10
C VAL A 36 -4.24 -21.06 17.41
N ALA A 37 -4.44 -19.96 16.70
CA ALA A 37 -5.61 -19.07 16.83
C ALA A 37 -6.18 -18.74 15.46
N SER A 38 -7.44 -18.31 15.37
CA SER A 38 -7.99 -17.78 14.12
C SER A 38 -7.23 -16.51 13.73
N SER A 39 -7.26 -16.14 12.44
CA SER A 39 -6.62 -14.89 12.00
C SER A 39 -7.22 -13.65 12.68
N SER A 40 -8.53 -13.67 13.03
CA SER A 40 -9.19 -12.61 13.78
C SER A 40 -8.74 -12.50 15.23
N ASP A 41 -8.29 -13.60 15.85
CA ASP A 41 -7.94 -13.66 17.27
C ASP A 41 -6.42 -13.66 17.48
N TYR A 42 -5.65 -13.72 16.39
CA TYR A 42 -4.19 -13.87 16.47
C TYR A 42 -3.52 -12.70 17.18
N ASP A 43 -3.89 -11.49 16.82
CA ASP A 43 -3.30 -10.28 17.40
C ASP A 43 -3.63 -10.14 18.90
N GLU A 44 -4.88 -10.40 19.30
CA GLU A 44 -5.26 -10.42 20.71
C GLU A 44 -4.47 -11.48 21.50
N LYS A 45 -4.34 -12.68 20.93
CA LYS A 45 -3.59 -13.77 21.56
C LYS A 45 -2.10 -13.43 21.68
N MET A 46 -1.50 -12.85 20.64
CA MET A 46 -0.09 -12.42 20.67
C MET A 46 0.12 -11.31 21.70
N ASN A 47 -0.76 -10.32 21.75
CA ASN A 47 -0.69 -9.23 22.74
C ASN A 47 -0.77 -9.76 24.19
N LEU A 48 -1.62 -10.77 24.45
CA LEU A 48 -1.66 -11.46 25.75
C LEU A 48 -0.35 -12.18 26.06
N CYS A 49 0.27 -12.86 25.09
CA CYS A 49 1.57 -13.51 25.26
C CYS A 49 2.68 -12.51 25.56
N ILE A 50 2.71 -11.37 24.86
CA ILE A 50 3.66 -10.27 25.11
C ILE A 50 3.47 -9.72 26.52
N GLY A 51 2.24 -9.36 26.90
CA GLY A 51 1.93 -8.80 28.22
C GLY A 51 2.22 -9.74 29.40
N SER A 52 2.16 -11.07 29.17
CA SER A 52 2.46 -12.09 30.18
C SER A 52 3.89 -12.65 30.13
N ASN A 53 4.69 -12.19 29.15
CA ASN A 53 6.03 -12.73 28.86
C ASN A 53 6.03 -14.25 28.64
N THR A 54 5.06 -14.73 27.86
CA THR A 54 4.92 -16.14 27.46
C THR A 54 4.96 -16.30 25.94
N ILE A 55 5.92 -15.61 25.32
CA ILE A 55 6.08 -15.55 23.87
C ILE A 55 6.77 -16.80 23.31
N PRO A 56 6.44 -17.22 22.06
CA PRO A 56 7.16 -18.28 21.34
C PRO A 56 8.63 -17.94 21.08
N GLU A 57 9.45 -18.94 20.73
CA GLU A 57 10.85 -18.71 20.35
C GLU A 57 10.98 -17.87 19.07
N LEU A 58 10.15 -18.14 18.05
CA LEU A 58 10.08 -17.38 16.79
C LEU A 58 8.65 -16.91 16.56
N MET A 59 8.48 -15.69 16.09
CA MET A 59 7.18 -15.05 15.90
C MET A 59 7.15 -14.23 14.62
N ASN A 60 5.99 -14.22 13.95
CA ASN A 60 5.66 -13.26 12.92
C ASN A 60 4.67 -12.25 13.53
N VAL A 61 5.08 -10.98 13.66
CA VAL A 61 4.35 -9.96 14.40
C VAL A 61 4.11 -8.73 13.53
N ASN A 62 3.11 -7.92 13.90
CA ASN A 62 2.88 -6.61 13.28
C ASN A 62 3.76 -5.52 13.93
N ALA A 63 3.68 -4.29 13.41
CA ALA A 63 4.51 -3.17 13.88
C ALA A 63 4.26 -2.82 15.35
N GLU A 64 3.00 -2.81 15.81
CA GLU A 64 2.64 -2.54 17.22
C GLU A 64 3.27 -3.58 18.15
N GLN A 65 3.11 -4.87 17.82
CA GLN A 65 3.67 -5.98 18.58
C GLN A 65 5.20 -5.97 18.59
N TYR A 66 5.81 -5.66 17.46
CA TYR A 66 7.27 -5.53 17.33
C TYR A 66 7.83 -4.44 18.27
N ARG A 67 7.21 -3.26 18.26
CA ARG A 67 7.61 -2.16 19.19
C ARG A 67 7.41 -2.54 20.66
N ALA A 68 6.31 -3.21 20.99
CA ALA A 68 6.08 -3.71 22.33
C ALA A 68 7.17 -4.72 22.78
N LEU A 69 7.57 -5.61 21.88
CA LEU A 69 8.64 -6.58 22.14
C LEU A 69 10.00 -5.91 22.37
N LEU A 70 10.32 -4.86 21.59
CA LEU A 70 11.52 -4.02 21.81
C LEU A 70 11.45 -3.29 23.15
N LYS A 71 10.34 -2.59 23.42
CA LYS A 71 10.13 -1.82 24.65
C LYS A 71 10.25 -2.66 25.94
N TYR A 72 9.78 -3.90 25.89
CA TYR A 72 9.87 -4.83 27.03
C TYR A 72 11.15 -5.68 27.02
N ASP A 73 12.05 -5.42 26.09
CA ASP A 73 13.33 -6.13 25.97
C ASP A 73 13.18 -7.66 25.88
N LEU A 74 12.22 -8.13 25.08
CA LEU A 74 11.83 -9.54 24.96
C LEU A 74 12.48 -10.28 23.78
N ILE A 75 13.03 -9.59 22.80
CA ILE A 75 13.64 -10.16 21.60
C ILE A 75 15.14 -9.87 21.56
N GLN A 76 15.86 -10.65 20.76
CA GLN A 76 17.31 -10.56 20.62
C GLN A 76 17.72 -10.05 19.26
N PRO A 77 18.91 -9.40 19.14
CA PRO A 77 19.49 -9.04 17.85
C PRO A 77 19.74 -10.29 16.99
N ILE A 78 19.46 -10.14 15.69
CA ILE A 78 19.61 -11.23 14.71
C ILE A 78 20.59 -10.89 13.56
N GLY A 79 21.24 -9.74 13.61
CA GLY A 79 22.12 -9.26 12.54
C GLY A 79 23.26 -10.22 12.18
N SER A 80 23.90 -10.86 13.17
CA SER A 80 24.94 -11.86 12.90
C SER A 80 24.38 -13.10 12.18
N TYR A 81 23.19 -13.51 12.53
CA TYR A 81 22.50 -14.63 11.84
C TYR A 81 22.06 -14.23 10.44
N TYR A 82 21.65 -12.99 10.23
CA TYR A 82 21.35 -12.46 8.89
C TYR A 82 22.56 -12.56 7.97
N GLU A 83 23.73 -12.14 8.43
CA GLU A 83 24.96 -12.22 7.63
C GLU A 83 25.34 -13.65 7.26
N ASP A 84 25.21 -14.58 8.22
CA ASP A 84 25.64 -15.96 8.06
C ASP A 84 24.63 -16.84 7.34
N TYR A 85 23.32 -16.60 7.47
CA TYR A 85 22.27 -17.53 7.05
C TYR A 85 21.26 -16.97 6.06
N ALA A 86 21.15 -15.64 5.87
CA ALA A 86 20.26 -15.09 4.86
C ALA A 86 20.78 -15.45 3.45
N SER A 87 19.89 -15.95 2.59
CA SER A 87 20.23 -16.18 1.17
C SER A 87 20.47 -14.86 0.46
N ASP A 88 21.20 -14.89 -0.66
CA ASP A 88 21.41 -13.68 -1.49
C ASP A 88 20.08 -13.07 -1.93
N LYS A 89 19.08 -13.92 -2.19
CA LYS A 89 17.73 -13.46 -2.57
C LYS A 89 16.99 -12.74 -1.41
N LEU A 90 17.06 -13.27 -0.19
CA LEU A 90 16.50 -12.58 0.99
C LEU A 90 17.25 -11.25 1.25
N LYS A 91 18.59 -11.25 1.11
CA LYS A 91 19.40 -10.02 1.24
C LYS A 91 18.97 -8.98 0.21
N SER A 92 18.79 -9.38 -1.05
CA SER A 92 18.30 -8.51 -2.12
C SER A 92 16.95 -7.86 -1.75
N TYR A 93 16.01 -8.62 -1.21
CA TYR A 93 14.72 -8.08 -0.78
C TYR A 93 14.87 -7.06 0.35
N VAL A 94 15.64 -7.37 1.39
CA VAL A 94 15.87 -6.45 2.52
C VAL A 94 16.60 -5.18 2.07
N GLU A 95 17.62 -5.30 1.21
CA GLU A 95 18.39 -4.19 0.68
C GLU A 95 17.54 -3.24 -0.19
N SER A 96 16.58 -3.80 -0.95
CA SER A 96 15.68 -3.01 -1.80
C SER A 96 14.81 -2.02 -1.03
N GLY A 97 14.50 -2.30 0.24
CA GLY A 97 13.73 -1.40 1.11
C GLY A 97 14.51 -0.18 1.62
N GLY A 98 15.82 -0.12 1.36
CA GLY A 98 16.67 1.04 1.62
C GLY A 98 16.71 1.51 3.07
N GLU A 99 17.01 2.80 3.25
CA GLU A 99 17.17 3.41 4.57
C GLU A 99 15.88 3.40 5.40
N ALA A 100 14.73 3.57 4.75
CA ALA A 100 13.43 3.57 5.44
C ALA A 100 13.16 2.22 6.12
N LEU A 101 13.44 1.11 5.43
CA LEU A 101 13.28 -0.22 6.00
C LEU A 101 14.29 -0.47 7.12
N GLN A 102 15.57 -0.06 6.94
CA GLN A 102 16.60 -0.23 7.96
C GLN A 102 16.23 0.47 9.27
N LYS A 103 15.66 1.67 9.20
CA LYS A 103 15.21 2.42 10.39
C LYS A 103 14.15 1.68 11.21
N VAL A 104 13.28 0.91 10.57
CA VAL A 104 12.17 0.24 11.28
C VAL A 104 12.51 -1.16 11.76
N ILE A 105 13.57 -1.80 11.26
CA ILE A 105 13.99 -3.14 11.68
C ILE A 105 15.18 -3.18 12.64
N CYS A 106 15.86 -2.05 12.84
CA CYS A 106 16.98 -1.94 13.77
C CYS A 106 16.55 -1.28 15.08
N ASN A 107 17.24 -1.61 16.16
CA ASN A 107 17.13 -0.91 17.44
C ASN A 107 17.97 0.39 17.43
N GLU A 108 17.96 1.13 18.53
CA GLU A 108 18.71 2.38 18.71
C GLU A 108 20.23 2.23 18.57
N ASP A 109 20.77 1.05 18.87
CA ASP A 109 22.19 0.71 18.71
C ASP A 109 22.54 0.34 17.25
N GLY A 110 21.57 0.34 16.32
CA GLY A 110 21.72 -0.05 14.94
C GLY A 110 21.78 -1.56 14.72
N GLU A 111 21.42 -2.36 15.71
CA GLU A 111 21.37 -3.81 15.59
C GLU A 111 20.07 -4.26 14.95
N MET A 112 20.14 -5.13 13.95
CA MET A 112 18.98 -5.72 13.29
C MET A 112 18.22 -6.64 14.26
N MET A 113 16.93 -6.34 14.50
CA MET A 113 16.06 -7.02 15.46
C MET A 113 15.01 -7.91 14.81
N ALA A 114 14.72 -7.72 13.51
CA ALA A 114 13.67 -8.45 12.80
C ALA A 114 14.06 -8.76 11.35
N ILE A 115 13.56 -9.88 10.82
CA ILE A 115 13.54 -10.16 9.38
C ILE A 115 12.26 -9.54 8.82
N PRO A 116 12.34 -8.49 7.98
CA PRO A 116 11.17 -7.87 7.40
C PRO A 116 10.66 -8.64 6.18
N ALA A 117 9.39 -8.46 5.85
CA ALA A 117 8.87 -8.67 4.50
C ALA A 117 8.64 -7.29 3.88
N PRO A 118 9.53 -6.81 3.00
CA PRO A 118 9.42 -5.48 2.43
C PRO A 118 8.13 -5.29 1.64
N ASN A 119 7.49 -4.14 1.82
CA ASN A 119 6.38 -3.74 0.96
C ASN A 119 6.93 -3.17 -0.36
N ILE A 120 6.18 -3.37 -1.44
CA ILE A 120 6.47 -2.70 -2.72
C ILE A 120 6.22 -1.20 -2.51
N THR A 121 7.27 -0.39 -2.69
CA THR A 121 7.23 1.06 -2.40
C THR A 121 6.16 1.78 -3.23
N ALA A 122 6.06 1.48 -4.52
CA ALA A 122 5.05 2.01 -5.41
C ALA A 122 3.61 1.80 -4.89
N GLY A 123 3.36 0.74 -4.10
CA GLY A 123 2.05 0.46 -3.53
C GLY A 123 1.55 1.48 -2.51
N GLY A 124 2.43 2.34 -2.00
CA GLY A 124 2.09 3.42 -1.07
C GLY A 124 1.76 4.75 -1.73
N VAL A 125 2.10 4.93 -3.01
CA VAL A 125 1.94 6.20 -3.73
C VAL A 125 0.56 6.27 -4.35
N ASN A 126 -0.22 7.30 -4.01
CA ASN A 126 -1.48 7.60 -4.67
C ASN A 126 -1.25 8.66 -5.75
N GLU A 127 -1.44 8.30 -6.99
CA GLU A 127 -1.36 9.18 -8.15
C GLU A 127 -2.75 9.50 -8.70
N MET A 128 -2.83 10.49 -9.58
CA MET A 128 -4.04 10.81 -10.31
C MET A 128 -4.14 9.92 -11.55
N TRP A 129 -5.24 9.18 -11.67
CA TRP A 129 -5.66 8.49 -12.87
C TRP A 129 -6.71 9.35 -13.58
N ILE A 130 -6.52 9.57 -14.90
CA ILE A 130 -7.38 10.46 -15.69
C ILE A 130 -7.72 9.86 -17.06
N ARG A 131 -8.91 10.15 -17.55
CA ARG A 131 -9.36 9.82 -18.90
C ARG A 131 -8.65 10.70 -19.93
N GLN A 132 -7.59 10.18 -20.53
CA GLN A 132 -6.84 10.88 -21.57
C GLN A 132 -7.70 11.12 -22.83
N ASP A 133 -8.49 10.14 -23.22
CA ASP A 133 -9.43 10.27 -24.33
C ASP A 133 -10.47 11.40 -24.13
N TRP A 134 -10.88 11.64 -22.89
CA TRP A 134 -11.75 12.78 -22.57
C TRP A 134 -11.02 14.12 -22.66
N LEU A 135 -9.76 14.17 -22.21
CA LEU A 135 -8.92 15.36 -22.42
C LEU A 135 -8.78 15.67 -23.90
N ASP A 136 -8.47 14.66 -24.72
CA ASP A 136 -8.28 14.80 -26.16
C ASP A 136 -9.58 15.23 -26.85
N ASN A 137 -10.73 14.66 -26.48
CA ASN A 137 -12.04 15.05 -27.01
C ASN A 137 -12.38 16.52 -26.76
N LEU A 138 -11.98 17.03 -25.58
CA LEU A 138 -12.21 18.43 -25.21
C LEU A 138 -11.06 19.38 -25.58
N GLY A 139 -9.95 18.84 -26.11
CA GLY A 139 -8.75 19.62 -26.47
C GLY A 139 -8.05 20.21 -25.24
N LEU A 140 -8.04 19.47 -24.13
CA LEU A 140 -7.41 19.84 -22.86
C LEU A 140 -6.07 19.12 -22.68
N GLU A 141 -5.15 19.75 -21.97
CA GLU A 141 -3.89 19.13 -21.52
C GLU A 141 -4.08 18.47 -20.14
N ALA A 142 -3.25 17.46 -19.85
CA ALA A 142 -3.23 16.84 -18.52
C ALA A 142 -2.86 17.87 -17.44
N PRO A 143 -3.66 17.99 -16.37
CA PRO A 143 -3.42 18.99 -15.35
C PRO A 143 -2.23 18.64 -14.45
N ARG A 144 -1.54 19.67 -13.97
CA ARG A 144 -0.42 19.51 -13.03
C ARG A 144 -0.72 20.21 -11.69
N THR A 145 -1.38 21.33 -11.73
CA THR A 145 -1.68 22.13 -10.55
C THR A 145 -3.10 21.88 -10.07
N TRP A 146 -3.40 22.36 -8.84
CA TRP A 146 -4.74 22.31 -8.28
C TRP A 146 -5.77 23.01 -9.19
N ASP A 147 -5.47 24.22 -9.64
CA ASP A 147 -6.41 25.01 -10.44
C ASP A 147 -6.66 24.39 -11.82
N GLU A 148 -5.64 23.81 -12.44
CA GLU A 148 -5.78 23.07 -13.70
C GLU A 148 -6.62 21.81 -13.51
N MET A 149 -6.40 21.05 -12.44
CA MET A 149 -7.20 19.87 -12.11
C MET A 149 -8.67 20.22 -11.88
N VAL A 150 -8.95 21.32 -11.17
CA VAL A 150 -10.32 21.82 -10.97
C VAL A 150 -10.97 22.18 -12.30
N ALA A 151 -10.26 22.89 -13.18
CA ALA A 151 -10.77 23.27 -14.51
C ALA A 151 -11.08 22.05 -15.37
N VAL A 152 -10.23 21.02 -15.34
CA VAL A 152 -10.46 19.75 -16.06
C VAL A 152 -11.67 19.02 -15.48
N ALA A 153 -11.77 18.89 -14.16
CA ALA A 153 -12.91 18.25 -13.51
C ALA A 153 -14.23 18.97 -13.84
N GLU A 154 -14.21 20.33 -13.90
CA GLU A 154 -15.36 21.12 -14.33
C GLU A 154 -15.77 20.82 -15.79
N ALA A 155 -14.78 20.75 -16.68
CA ALA A 155 -15.04 20.42 -18.09
C ALA A 155 -15.63 19.01 -18.23
N PHE A 156 -15.10 18.04 -17.50
CA PHE A 156 -15.61 16.66 -17.50
C PHE A 156 -17.06 16.56 -17.02
N VAL A 157 -17.45 17.37 -16.04
CA VAL A 157 -18.84 17.38 -15.55
C VAL A 157 -19.80 18.15 -16.48
N LYS A 158 -19.32 19.18 -17.21
CA LYS A 158 -20.20 20.13 -17.91
C LYS A 158 -20.25 19.92 -19.43
N GLU A 159 -19.25 19.28 -20.04
CA GLU A 159 -19.06 19.32 -21.50
C GLU A 159 -19.27 17.96 -22.19
N ASP A 160 -19.90 16.98 -21.51
CA ASP A 160 -20.24 15.66 -22.09
C ASP A 160 -19.01 15.02 -22.81
N PRO A 161 -17.92 14.73 -22.09
CA PRO A 161 -16.66 14.29 -22.69
C PRO A 161 -16.74 12.89 -23.34
N ASP A 162 -17.71 12.05 -22.91
CA ASP A 162 -17.97 10.73 -23.48
C ASP A 162 -18.96 10.77 -24.65
N GLY A 163 -19.55 11.92 -24.94
CA GLY A 163 -20.40 12.16 -26.12
C GLY A 163 -21.72 11.38 -26.11
N ASN A 164 -22.19 10.93 -24.95
CA ASN A 164 -23.41 10.12 -24.84
C ASN A 164 -24.70 10.96 -24.82
N GLY A 165 -24.61 12.28 -24.63
CA GLY A 165 -25.72 13.24 -24.57
C GLY A 165 -26.44 13.28 -23.24
N GLU A 166 -25.92 12.62 -22.23
CA GLU A 166 -26.44 12.60 -20.85
C GLU A 166 -25.54 13.44 -19.94
N ASN A 167 -26.05 13.98 -18.85
CA ASN A 167 -25.26 14.69 -17.87
C ASN A 167 -25.01 13.78 -16.66
N ASP A 168 -24.19 12.75 -16.83
CA ASP A 168 -24.00 11.68 -15.85
C ASP A 168 -22.53 11.36 -15.55
N THR A 169 -21.61 12.21 -16.02
CA THR A 169 -20.18 12.10 -15.77
C THR A 169 -19.78 12.64 -14.39
N ILE A 170 -18.83 11.95 -13.77
CA ILE A 170 -18.23 12.29 -12.47
C ILE A 170 -16.86 12.89 -12.72
N GLY A 171 -16.62 14.12 -12.26
CA GLY A 171 -15.32 14.77 -12.39
C GLY A 171 -14.25 14.02 -11.60
N ILE A 172 -14.42 13.91 -10.28
CA ILE A 172 -13.50 13.22 -9.36
C ILE A 172 -14.28 12.17 -8.58
N LEU A 173 -13.87 10.91 -8.72
CA LEU A 173 -14.42 9.80 -7.95
C LEU A 173 -13.78 9.77 -6.56
N GLY A 174 -14.57 9.58 -5.52
CA GLY A 174 -14.10 9.38 -4.16
C GLY A 174 -14.27 7.93 -3.68
N PRO A 175 -13.75 7.61 -2.49
CA PRO A 175 -13.82 6.27 -1.92
C PRO A 175 -15.26 5.93 -1.50
N ALA A 176 -15.56 4.64 -1.47
CA ALA A 176 -16.73 4.13 -0.79
C ALA A 176 -16.61 4.34 0.73
N ASN A 177 -17.71 4.62 1.38
CA ASN A 177 -17.75 4.89 2.82
C ASN A 177 -17.03 6.21 3.21
N SER A 178 -16.48 6.28 4.43
CA SER A 178 -15.87 7.49 5.00
C SER A 178 -14.34 7.48 4.92
N ASP A 179 -13.76 6.65 4.08
CA ASP A 179 -12.29 6.47 4.02
C ASP A 179 -11.63 7.47 3.04
N TYR A 180 -11.87 8.78 3.28
CA TYR A 180 -11.37 9.85 2.40
C TYR A 180 -9.86 9.93 2.36
N VAL A 181 -9.23 9.74 3.51
CA VAL A 181 -7.78 9.71 3.69
C VAL A 181 -7.42 8.49 4.51
N ASN A 182 -6.47 7.72 4.03
CA ASN A 182 -5.98 6.53 4.71
C ASN A 182 -4.70 6.84 5.50
N GLY A 183 -4.67 6.42 6.74
CA GLY A 183 -3.46 6.53 7.56
C GLY A 183 -2.31 5.58 7.19
N ASN A 184 -2.40 4.82 6.09
CA ASN A 184 -1.42 3.80 5.71
C ASN A 184 -0.85 3.95 4.30
N GLY A 185 -1.16 5.04 3.57
CA GLY A 185 -0.82 5.17 2.14
C GLY A 185 -1.59 4.18 1.25
N GLY A 186 -1.41 4.28 -0.06
CA GLY A 186 -1.98 3.30 -1.00
C GLY A 186 -3.50 3.20 -1.03
N ASN A 187 -4.20 4.30 -0.84
CA ASN A 187 -5.66 4.34 -0.72
C ASN A 187 -6.35 4.41 -2.08
N ARG A 188 -6.91 3.29 -2.53
CA ARG A 188 -7.67 3.25 -3.79
C ARG A 188 -8.93 4.14 -3.70
N TYR A 189 -9.04 5.10 -4.61
CA TYR A 189 -10.07 6.13 -4.67
C TYR A 189 -10.03 7.15 -3.51
N GLY A 190 -8.98 7.12 -2.68
CA GLY A 190 -8.78 8.08 -1.60
C GLY A 190 -8.53 9.49 -2.12
N LEU A 191 -8.83 10.48 -1.27
CA LEU A 191 -8.60 11.89 -1.59
C LEU A 191 -7.24 12.38 -1.06
N ASP A 192 -6.36 11.46 -0.66
CA ASP A 192 -5.05 11.76 -0.06
C ASP A 192 -4.23 12.79 -0.86
N PRO A 193 -4.13 12.72 -2.21
CA PRO A 193 -3.40 13.72 -2.98
C PRO A 193 -4.00 15.12 -2.91
N LEU A 194 -5.31 15.24 -2.73
CA LEU A 194 -5.99 16.54 -2.55
C LEU A 194 -5.60 17.21 -1.23
N PHE A 195 -5.29 16.43 -0.21
CA PHE A 195 -4.77 16.92 1.07
C PHE A 195 -3.27 17.21 0.98
N SER A 196 -2.49 16.29 0.41
CA SER A 196 -1.03 16.41 0.30
C SER A 196 -0.59 17.62 -0.52
N ALA A 197 -1.39 18.09 -1.49
CA ALA A 197 -1.15 19.32 -2.24
C ALA A 197 -1.07 20.56 -1.35
N PHE A 198 -1.70 20.53 -0.18
CA PHE A 198 -1.63 21.58 0.84
C PHE A 198 -0.73 21.19 2.01
N GLN A 199 0.14 20.18 1.84
CA GLN A 199 1.02 19.62 2.88
C GLN A 199 0.25 19.18 4.13
N SER A 200 -0.97 18.71 3.93
CA SER A 200 -1.86 18.16 4.96
C SER A 200 -1.78 16.63 4.94
N TYR A 201 -1.54 16.03 6.09
CA TYR A 201 -1.35 14.59 6.23
C TYR A 201 -2.27 14.03 7.34
N PRO A 202 -3.59 14.02 7.14
CA PRO A 202 -4.52 13.49 8.13
C PRO A 202 -4.20 12.04 8.51
N LYS A 203 -4.51 11.69 9.75
CA LYS A 203 -4.25 10.37 10.37
C LYS A 203 -2.76 10.04 10.58
N TYR A 204 -1.82 10.88 10.12
CA TYR A 204 -0.39 10.72 10.36
C TYR A 204 0.06 11.52 11.59
N TRP A 205 0.96 10.93 12.37
CA TRP A 205 1.75 11.66 13.34
C TRP A 205 2.97 12.24 12.65
N MET A 206 3.11 13.54 12.69
CA MET A 206 4.17 14.27 12.02
C MET A 206 5.12 14.86 13.05
N LYS A 207 6.28 15.34 12.60
CA LYS A 207 7.16 16.21 13.40
C LYS A 207 7.11 17.61 12.83
N ASP A 208 6.88 18.61 13.69
CA ASP A 208 7.03 20.01 13.30
C ASP A 208 8.51 20.39 13.14
N ASP A 209 8.79 21.62 12.69
CA ASP A 209 10.15 22.15 12.51
C ASP A 209 10.98 22.15 13.79
N SER A 210 10.37 22.07 14.95
CA SER A 210 11.00 22.01 16.27
C SER A 210 11.22 20.58 16.76
N GLY A 211 10.76 19.58 16.00
CA GLY A 211 10.82 18.17 16.34
C GLY A 211 9.68 17.69 17.26
N ASN A 212 8.68 18.55 17.53
CA ASN A 212 7.53 18.13 18.32
C ASN A 212 6.58 17.28 17.48
N VAL A 213 5.99 16.28 18.13
CA VAL A 213 4.96 15.42 17.52
C VAL A 213 3.65 16.21 17.37
N VAL A 214 3.08 16.14 16.18
CA VAL A 214 1.80 16.77 15.81
C VAL A 214 0.93 15.75 15.10
N TYR A 215 -0.36 15.69 15.45
CA TYR A 215 -1.31 14.86 14.71
C TYR A 215 -1.79 15.61 13.47
N GLY A 216 -1.55 15.06 12.28
CA GLY A 216 -1.82 15.73 11.02
C GLY A 216 -3.28 16.13 10.80
N SER A 217 -4.23 15.38 11.37
CA SER A 217 -5.67 15.69 11.25
C SER A 217 -6.14 16.96 11.97
N ILE A 218 -5.31 17.56 12.83
CA ILE A 218 -5.70 18.75 13.62
C ILE A 218 -4.89 20.01 13.26
N THR A 219 -4.17 20.00 12.15
CA THR A 219 -3.32 21.11 11.71
C THR A 219 -4.08 22.14 10.89
N GLU A 220 -3.54 23.36 10.77
CA GLU A 220 -4.13 24.41 9.93
C GLU A 220 -4.09 24.03 8.45
N GLU A 221 -3.07 23.31 8.01
CA GLU A 221 -2.97 22.78 6.66
C GLU A 221 -4.15 21.86 6.35
N THR A 222 -4.56 21.03 7.31
CA THR A 222 -5.73 20.14 7.16
C THR A 222 -7.03 20.93 7.11
N LYS A 223 -7.15 22.02 7.87
CA LYS A 223 -8.31 22.92 7.76
C LYS A 223 -8.41 23.52 6.36
N VAL A 224 -7.29 24.01 5.82
CA VAL A 224 -7.23 24.57 4.46
C VAL A 224 -7.59 23.52 3.41
N ALA A 225 -7.03 22.34 3.50
CA ALA A 225 -7.31 21.23 2.58
C ALA A 225 -8.79 20.82 2.62
N LEU A 226 -9.37 20.68 3.81
CA LEU A 226 -10.79 20.38 3.99
C LEU A 226 -11.71 21.43 3.36
N GLU A 227 -11.39 22.72 3.52
CA GLU A 227 -12.17 23.80 2.89
C GLU A 227 -12.13 23.69 1.36
N LYS A 228 -10.96 23.38 0.79
CA LYS A 228 -10.78 23.17 -0.65
C LYS A 228 -11.57 21.96 -1.16
N VAL A 229 -11.47 20.82 -0.47
CA VAL A 229 -12.20 19.59 -0.84
C VAL A 229 -13.73 19.80 -0.70
N ALA A 230 -14.18 20.48 0.36
CA ALA A 230 -15.59 20.85 0.52
C ALA A 230 -16.09 21.76 -0.63
N GLY A 231 -15.22 22.66 -1.12
CA GLY A 231 -15.51 23.47 -2.31
C GLY A 231 -15.73 22.61 -3.55
N LEU A 232 -14.86 21.65 -3.83
CA LEU A 232 -15.03 20.73 -4.95
C LEU A 232 -16.34 19.94 -4.87
N TYR A 233 -16.71 19.49 -3.67
CA TYR A 233 -17.98 18.78 -3.48
C TYR A 233 -19.19 19.69 -3.69
N ALA A 234 -19.15 20.93 -3.15
CA ALA A 234 -20.21 21.91 -3.30
C ALA A 234 -20.43 22.33 -4.76
N ASP A 235 -19.37 22.39 -5.54
CA ASP A 235 -19.40 22.68 -6.98
C ASP A 235 -19.80 21.47 -7.83
N GLY A 236 -20.04 20.29 -7.22
CA GLY A 236 -20.46 19.08 -7.88
C GLY A 236 -19.34 18.38 -8.68
N LEU A 237 -18.08 18.65 -8.35
CA LEU A 237 -16.92 18.08 -9.04
C LEU A 237 -16.49 16.73 -8.44
N ILE A 238 -16.81 16.48 -7.16
CA ILE A 238 -16.63 15.16 -6.52
C ILE A 238 -17.94 14.39 -6.58
N ASP A 239 -17.84 13.07 -6.73
CA ASP A 239 -18.98 12.15 -6.71
C ASP A 239 -19.98 12.47 -5.58
N PRO A 240 -21.22 12.84 -5.90
CA PRO A 240 -22.21 13.19 -4.88
C PRO A 240 -22.60 12.00 -3.97
N GLU A 241 -22.31 10.77 -4.40
CA GLU A 241 -22.64 9.55 -3.67
C GLU A 241 -21.47 9.03 -2.81
N ILE A 242 -20.40 9.79 -2.64
CA ILE A 242 -19.18 9.41 -1.90
C ILE A 242 -19.46 8.81 -0.51
N LEU A 243 -20.52 9.23 0.19
CA LEU A 243 -20.86 8.73 1.53
C LEU A 243 -21.81 7.53 1.55
N VAL A 244 -22.41 7.19 0.43
CA VAL A 244 -23.48 6.17 0.35
C VAL A 244 -23.16 5.06 -0.64
N ARG A 245 -22.10 5.24 -1.44
CA ARG A 245 -21.64 4.23 -2.38
C ARG A 245 -21.06 3.03 -1.63
N ASN A 246 -21.37 1.82 -2.09
CA ASN A 246 -20.82 0.60 -1.53
C ASN A 246 -19.54 0.14 -2.25
N ASP A 247 -19.41 0.47 -3.54
CA ASP A 247 -18.28 0.12 -4.38
C ASP A 247 -17.97 1.25 -5.37
N SER A 248 -16.82 1.88 -5.21
CA SER A 248 -16.38 2.98 -6.07
C SER A 248 -15.89 2.49 -7.45
N SER A 249 -15.64 1.21 -7.64
CA SER A 249 -15.29 0.69 -8.97
C SER A 249 -16.49 0.64 -9.93
N GLU A 250 -17.72 0.61 -9.41
CA GLU A 250 -18.94 0.51 -10.22
C GLU A 250 -19.09 1.67 -11.25
N PRO A 251 -19.05 2.96 -10.87
CA PRO A 251 -19.14 4.04 -11.85
C PRO A 251 -17.91 4.12 -12.77
N LEU A 252 -16.73 3.70 -12.34
CA LEU A 252 -15.54 3.62 -13.17
C LEU A 252 -15.74 2.57 -14.28
N LEU A 253 -16.16 1.37 -13.92
CA LEU A 253 -16.47 0.30 -14.88
C LEU A 253 -17.69 0.61 -15.76
N ALA A 254 -18.58 1.52 -15.32
CA ALA A 254 -19.67 2.03 -16.13
C ALA A 254 -19.27 3.15 -17.11
N GLY A 255 -18.01 3.58 -17.11
CA GLY A 255 -17.48 4.61 -18.03
C GLY A 255 -17.82 6.05 -17.66
N LYS A 256 -18.22 6.31 -16.39
CA LYS A 256 -18.72 7.62 -15.97
C LYS A 256 -17.71 8.50 -15.26
N VAL A 257 -16.50 8.02 -15.02
CA VAL A 257 -15.49 8.68 -14.18
C VAL A 257 -14.39 9.30 -15.02
N GLY A 258 -14.08 10.57 -14.80
CA GLY A 258 -12.99 11.28 -15.45
C GLY A 258 -11.67 11.22 -14.71
N ILE A 259 -11.70 11.41 -13.38
CA ILE A 259 -10.52 11.43 -12.51
C ILE A 259 -10.78 10.57 -11.27
N PHE A 260 -9.76 9.83 -10.83
CA PHE A 260 -9.69 9.27 -9.49
C PHE A 260 -8.23 9.22 -9.01
N PHE A 261 -8.01 8.95 -7.72
CA PHE A 261 -6.69 8.78 -7.14
C PHE A 261 -6.49 7.36 -6.64
N GLY A 262 -5.29 6.85 -6.77
CA GLY A 262 -4.95 5.52 -6.28
C GLY A 262 -3.57 5.08 -6.74
N PRO A 263 -3.04 3.99 -6.15
CA PRO A 263 -1.71 3.49 -6.51
C PRO A 263 -1.70 2.78 -7.87
N TRP A 264 -0.49 2.50 -8.35
CA TRP A 264 -0.22 1.83 -9.63
C TRP A 264 -1.11 0.61 -9.90
N TRP A 265 -1.41 -0.20 -8.89
CA TRP A 265 -2.23 -1.41 -9.03
C TRP A 265 -3.73 -1.14 -9.30
N CYS A 266 -4.18 0.11 -9.22
CA CYS A 266 -5.50 0.50 -9.75
C CYS A 266 -5.61 0.22 -11.25
N GLY A 267 -4.48 0.14 -11.95
CA GLY A 267 -4.40 -0.27 -13.35
C GLY A 267 -5.05 -1.62 -13.65
N TYR A 268 -5.20 -2.52 -12.68
CA TYR A 268 -6.00 -3.74 -12.89
C TYR A 268 -7.46 -3.42 -13.20
N THR A 269 -8.10 -2.55 -12.43
CA THR A 269 -9.49 -2.13 -12.69
C THR A 269 -9.57 -1.23 -13.94
N VAL A 270 -8.57 -0.38 -14.13
CA VAL A 270 -8.48 0.49 -15.33
C VAL A 270 -8.30 -0.34 -16.60
N GLY A 271 -7.50 -1.39 -16.58
CA GLY A 271 -7.33 -2.30 -17.72
C GLY A 271 -8.63 -3.01 -18.10
N ASP A 272 -9.43 -3.44 -17.11
CA ASP A 272 -10.75 -3.99 -17.35
C ASP A 272 -11.70 -2.93 -17.97
N ALA A 273 -11.66 -1.69 -17.46
CA ALA A 273 -12.45 -0.58 -18.01
C ALA A 273 -12.02 -0.23 -19.43
N THR A 274 -10.71 -0.21 -19.72
CA THR A 274 -10.14 0.02 -21.05
C THR A 274 -10.69 -0.99 -22.07
N LEU A 275 -10.68 -2.27 -21.71
CA LEU A 275 -11.22 -3.32 -22.60
C LEU A 275 -12.73 -3.20 -22.83
N ALA A 276 -13.49 -2.80 -21.80
CA ALA A 276 -14.95 -2.73 -21.89
C ALA A 276 -15.47 -1.48 -22.60
N GLN A 277 -14.71 -0.38 -22.56
CA GLN A 277 -15.18 0.96 -22.92
C GLN A 277 -14.36 1.62 -24.03
N GLU A 278 -13.27 0.99 -24.50
CA GLU A 278 -12.27 1.60 -25.37
C GLU A 278 -11.71 2.91 -24.75
N ALA A 279 -11.55 2.94 -23.42
CA ALA A 279 -11.12 4.09 -22.66
C ALA A 279 -9.57 4.18 -22.61
N ASP A 280 -9.02 5.36 -22.85
CA ASP A 280 -7.59 5.64 -22.61
C ASP A 280 -7.39 6.33 -21.28
N TRP A 281 -6.71 5.64 -20.36
CA TRP A 281 -6.37 6.12 -19.03
C TRP A 281 -4.87 6.38 -18.91
N GLN A 282 -4.53 7.53 -18.33
CA GLN A 282 -3.15 7.87 -18.02
C GLN A 282 -3.01 8.23 -16.54
N ALA A 283 -1.79 8.11 -16.00
CA ALA A 283 -1.48 8.43 -14.61
C ALA A 283 -0.49 9.60 -14.51
N TYR A 284 -0.69 10.49 -13.54
CA TYR A 284 0.13 11.68 -13.34
C TYR A 284 0.27 12.01 -11.86
N PHE A 285 1.41 12.60 -11.48
CA PHE A 285 1.59 13.22 -10.18
C PHE A 285 0.89 14.58 -10.15
N THR A 286 -0.37 14.56 -9.75
CA THR A 286 -1.26 15.72 -9.69
C THR A 286 -2.23 15.57 -8.50
N PRO A 287 -2.60 16.66 -7.78
CA PRO A 287 -2.08 18.03 -7.95
C PRO A 287 -0.71 18.23 -7.28
N LEU A 288 0.14 19.04 -7.89
CA LEU A 288 1.38 19.49 -7.27
C LEU A 288 1.09 20.53 -6.19
N ALA A 289 1.89 20.55 -5.12
CA ALA A 289 1.87 21.60 -4.12
C ALA A 289 2.39 22.94 -4.68
N GLU A 290 2.24 24.02 -3.92
CA GLU A 290 2.63 25.37 -4.34
C GLU A 290 4.12 25.47 -4.72
N ASP A 291 4.97 24.67 -4.11
CA ASP A 291 6.42 24.58 -4.43
C ASP A 291 6.73 23.75 -5.69
N GLY A 292 5.71 23.25 -6.38
CA GLY A 292 5.85 22.46 -7.60
C GLY A 292 6.21 21.00 -7.39
N LYS A 293 6.12 20.48 -6.16
CA LYS A 293 6.41 19.08 -5.85
C LYS A 293 5.13 18.28 -5.61
N PHE A 294 5.23 17.00 -5.88
CA PHE A 294 4.20 16.03 -5.50
C PHE A 294 4.56 15.41 -4.16
N TYR A 295 3.67 15.57 -3.18
CA TYR A 295 3.79 14.96 -1.86
C TYR A 295 2.79 13.81 -1.76
N THR A 296 3.20 12.71 -1.15
CA THR A 296 2.34 11.54 -1.01
C THR A 296 2.49 10.88 0.35
N HIS A 297 1.37 10.46 0.92
CA HIS A 297 1.35 9.59 2.09
C HIS A 297 1.97 8.24 1.71
N MET A 298 2.88 7.73 2.52
CA MET A 298 3.53 6.44 2.30
C MET A 298 3.09 5.42 3.33
N ALA A 299 2.89 4.19 2.87
CA ALA A 299 2.78 3.05 3.76
C ALA A 299 4.11 2.78 4.48
N GLU A 300 4.05 2.08 5.61
CA GLU A 300 5.25 1.57 6.28
C GLU A 300 6.07 0.70 5.32
N PRO A 301 7.42 0.76 5.41
CA PRO A 301 8.30 -0.05 4.56
C PRO A 301 8.09 -1.56 4.72
N THR A 302 7.57 -1.98 5.86
CA THR A 302 7.12 -3.34 6.15
C THR A 302 6.02 -3.32 7.21
N THR A 303 5.08 -4.26 7.09
CA THR A 303 4.03 -4.48 8.09
C THR A 303 4.20 -5.79 8.85
N LYS A 304 5.24 -6.57 8.50
CA LYS A 304 5.50 -7.91 9.05
C LYS A 304 6.95 -8.05 9.48
N TYR A 305 7.12 -8.51 10.69
CA TYR A 305 8.39 -8.64 11.37
C TYR A 305 8.54 -10.05 11.91
N VAL A 306 9.48 -10.83 11.38
CA VAL A 306 9.84 -12.12 11.99
C VAL A 306 10.95 -11.89 12.99
N VAL A 307 10.69 -12.24 14.25
CA VAL A 307 11.57 -11.96 15.39
C VAL A 307 11.89 -13.21 16.19
N ALA A 308 13.03 -13.18 16.89
CA ALA A 308 13.46 -14.23 17.81
C ALA A 308 13.39 -13.73 19.26
N SER A 309 12.72 -14.48 20.14
CA SER A 309 12.73 -14.18 21.57
C SER A 309 14.14 -14.33 22.16
N LYS A 310 14.43 -13.69 23.29
CA LYS A 310 15.70 -13.86 24.01
C LYS A 310 15.99 -15.29 24.45
N GLU A 311 14.95 -16.09 24.62
CA GLU A 311 15.05 -17.50 25.02
C GLU A 311 15.29 -18.42 23.80
N CYS A 312 15.14 -17.91 22.55
CA CYS A 312 15.37 -18.68 21.35
C CYS A 312 16.85 -19.06 21.21
N LYS A 313 17.10 -20.35 21.12
CA LYS A 313 18.46 -20.91 21.03
C LYS A 313 18.95 -21.10 19.60
N ASN A 314 18.03 -21.09 18.63
CA ASN A 314 18.29 -21.35 17.22
C ASN A 314 17.65 -20.26 16.33
N PRO A 315 18.05 -18.97 16.46
CA PRO A 315 17.48 -17.90 15.63
C PRO A 315 17.70 -18.11 14.13
N GLU A 316 18.76 -18.85 13.76
CA GLU A 316 19.05 -19.20 12.37
C GLU A 316 17.95 -20.06 11.72
N ALA A 317 17.10 -20.70 12.49
CA ALA A 317 15.98 -21.47 11.96
C ALA A 317 14.98 -20.57 11.21
N ALA A 318 14.76 -19.32 11.66
CA ALA A 318 13.91 -18.36 10.96
C ALA A 318 14.43 -18.10 9.54
N PHE A 319 15.72 -17.84 9.40
CA PHE A 319 16.34 -17.60 8.09
C PHE A 319 16.25 -18.82 7.17
N LYS A 320 16.49 -20.01 7.69
CA LYS A 320 16.40 -21.25 6.92
C LYS A 320 14.97 -21.52 6.44
N ILE A 321 13.97 -21.30 7.28
CA ILE A 321 12.54 -21.43 6.94
C ILE A 321 12.18 -20.43 5.84
N ILE A 322 12.56 -19.16 5.99
CA ILE A 322 12.24 -18.11 5.02
C ILE A 322 12.99 -18.31 3.71
N ASN A 323 14.29 -18.65 3.74
CA ASN A 323 15.04 -18.96 2.52
C ASN A 323 14.42 -20.12 1.74
N TYR A 324 13.96 -21.17 2.44
CA TYR A 324 13.33 -22.31 1.83
C TYR A 324 12.02 -21.95 1.14
N LEU A 325 11.20 -21.09 1.75
CA LEU A 325 10.01 -20.51 1.13
C LEU A 325 10.37 -19.75 -0.16
N ILE A 326 11.26 -18.77 -0.05
CA ILE A 326 11.64 -17.88 -1.15
C ILE A 326 12.21 -18.63 -2.35
N GLU A 327 12.98 -19.68 -2.09
CA GLU A 327 13.63 -20.49 -3.13
C GLU A 327 12.67 -21.42 -3.85
N TYR A 328 11.74 -22.05 -3.12
CA TYR A 328 10.98 -23.17 -3.65
C TYR A 328 9.50 -22.89 -3.88
N GLU A 329 8.92 -21.79 -3.36
CA GLU A 329 7.49 -21.51 -3.45
C GLU A 329 6.97 -21.56 -4.89
N GLN A 330 7.65 -20.91 -5.82
CA GLN A 330 7.24 -20.89 -7.24
C GLN A 330 7.29 -22.30 -7.85
N GLY A 331 8.34 -23.05 -7.56
CA GLY A 331 8.47 -24.42 -8.03
C GLY A 331 7.39 -25.36 -7.48
N TRP A 332 6.92 -25.14 -6.27
CA TRP A 332 5.79 -25.89 -5.70
C TRP A 332 4.48 -25.60 -6.43
N VAL A 333 4.25 -24.33 -6.78
CA VAL A 333 3.08 -23.92 -7.56
C VAL A 333 3.15 -24.53 -8.97
N ASP A 334 4.26 -24.37 -9.66
CA ASP A 334 4.45 -24.80 -11.05
C ASP A 334 4.36 -26.33 -11.21
N SER A 335 4.93 -27.07 -10.26
CA SER A 335 4.92 -28.54 -10.29
C SER A 335 3.62 -29.16 -9.79
N GLY A 336 2.76 -28.38 -9.15
CA GLY A 336 1.59 -28.88 -8.45
C GLY A 336 1.94 -29.78 -7.23
N ALA A 337 3.20 -29.74 -6.75
CA ALA A 337 3.65 -30.55 -5.62
C ALA A 337 2.84 -30.27 -4.34
N THR A 338 2.33 -29.06 -4.23
CA THR A 338 1.47 -28.62 -3.14
C THR A 338 0.00 -28.46 -3.57
N SER A 339 -0.44 -29.22 -4.58
CA SER A 339 -1.81 -29.17 -5.10
C SER A 339 -2.84 -29.32 -4.00
N GLY A 340 -3.69 -28.28 -3.82
CA GLY A 340 -4.69 -28.24 -2.76
C GLY A 340 -4.18 -27.74 -1.41
N LEU A 341 -2.88 -27.44 -1.26
CA LEU A 341 -2.30 -26.81 -0.08
C LEU A 341 -2.17 -25.30 -0.30
N SER A 342 -2.62 -24.53 0.67
CA SER A 342 -2.40 -23.07 0.71
C SER A 342 -1.07 -22.80 1.44
N THR A 343 -0.06 -22.33 0.71
CA THR A 343 1.23 -21.94 1.30
C THR A 343 1.04 -20.81 2.31
N SER A 344 0.24 -19.81 1.98
CA SER A 344 -0.04 -18.67 2.85
C SER A 344 -0.73 -19.05 4.16
N ASP A 345 -1.50 -20.15 4.17
CA ASP A 345 -2.22 -20.60 5.36
C ASP A 345 -1.42 -21.56 6.22
N LEU A 346 -0.60 -22.42 5.62
CA LEU A 346 -0.01 -23.59 6.30
C LEU A 346 1.51 -23.50 6.52
N TYR A 347 2.21 -22.67 5.72
CA TYR A 347 3.65 -22.53 5.88
C TYR A 347 4.02 -21.69 7.12
N PRO A 348 4.94 -22.15 8.00
CA PRO A 348 5.29 -21.41 9.20
C PRO A 348 6.06 -20.13 8.86
N LEU A 349 5.82 -19.06 9.62
CA LEU A 349 6.41 -17.73 9.42
C LEU A 349 6.20 -17.15 8.01
N TYR A 350 5.12 -17.57 7.34
CA TYR A 350 4.81 -17.11 5.99
C TYR A 350 4.64 -15.59 5.93
N ASN A 351 5.31 -15.00 4.96
CA ASN A 351 5.06 -13.65 4.46
C ASN A 351 5.27 -13.67 2.94
N VAL A 352 4.70 -12.69 2.25
CA VAL A 352 5.04 -12.40 0.86
C VAL A 352 6.35 -11.62 0.86
N TYR A 353 7.34 -12.13 0.15
CA TYR A 353 8.65 -11.49 0.01
C TYR A 353 8.82 -11.03 -1.43
N ASP A 354 8.89 -9.71 -1.62
CA ASP A 354 9.14 -9.07 -2.91
C ASP A 354 10.23 -8.00 -2.76
N ASN A 355 10.83 -7.58 -3.88
CA ASN A 355 11.65 -6.38 -3.87
C ASN A 355 10.76 -5.14 -3.68
N ALA A 356 11.22 -4.19 -2.89
CA ALA A 356 10.50 -2.92 -2.71
C ALA A 356 10.36 -2.14 -4.03
N ASN A 357 11.24 -2.38 -5.01
CA ASN A 357 11.23 -1.78 -6.35
C ASN A 357 10.77 -2.77 -7.46
N GLU A 358 9.95 -3.75 -7.11
CA GLU A 358 9.49 -4.81 -8.03
C GLU A 358 8.88 -4.23 -9.32
N ILE A 359 8.06 -3.19 -9.17
CA ILE A 359 7.28 -2.65 -10.27
C ILE A 359 8.11 -1.71 -11.13
N GLU A 360 8.93 -0.87 -10.52
CA GLU A 360 9.83 0.05 -11.23
C GLU A 360 10.83 -0.70 -12.12
N VAL A 361 11.32 -1.85 -11.66
CA VAL A 361 12.20 -2.71 -12.46
C VAL A 361 11.44 -3.38 -13.60
N SER A 362 10.21 -3.83 -13.36
CA SER A 362 9.34 -4.35 -14.43
C SER A 362 9.09 -3.27 -15.50
N TYR A 363 8.72 -2.05 -15.10
CA TYR A 363 8.51 -0.92 -16.02
C TYR A 363 9.75 -0.65 -16.88
N ASP A 364 10.93 -0.52 -16.28
CA ASP A 364 12.17 -0.24 -16.99
C ASP A 364 12.52 -1.34 -18.01
N CYS A 365 12.40 -2.61 -17.61
CA CYS A 365 12.64 -3.75 -18.50
C CYS A 365 11.64 -3.80 -19.68
N LEU A 366 10.35 -3.60 -19.39
CA LEU A 366 9.30 -3.58 -20.42
C LEU A 366 9.54 -2.46 -21.42
N LYS A 367 9.87 -1.25 -20.94
CA LYS A 367 10.16 -0.09 -21.80
C LYS A 367 11.38 -0.31 -22.69
N LYS A 368 12.48 -0.83 -22.14
CA LYS A 368 13.68 -1.19 -22.90
C LYS A 368 13.42 -2.27 -23.96
N TYR A 369 12.58 -3.26 -23.61
CA TYR A 369 12.17 -4.29 -24.56
C TYR A 369 11.38 -3.70 -25.73
N LEU A 370 10.41 -2.80 -25.45
CA LEU A 370 9.63 -2.12 -26.50
C LEU A 370 10.49 -1.22 -27.37
N ALA A 371 11.49 -0.56 -26.81
CA ALA A 371 12.48 0.23 -27.54
C ALA A 371 13.45 -0.64 -28.37
N GLY A 372 13.43 -1.97 -28.19
CA GLY A 372 14.34 -2.89 -28.89
C GLY A 372 15.78 -2.86 -28.33
N GLU A 373 15.98 -2.34 -27.15
CA GLU A 373 17.29 -2.23 -26.50
C GLU A 373 17.73 -3.56 -25.85
N ILE A 374 16.76 -4.36 -25.37
CA ILE A 374 16.98 -5.67 -24.77
C ILE A 374 16.02 -6.72 -25.34
N GLY A 375 16.46 -7.99 -25.33
CA GLY A 375 15.60 -9.15 -25.54
C GLY A 375 15.14 -9.76 -24.23
N ILE A 376 14.16 -10.67 -24.27
CA ILE A 376 13.69 -11.38 -23.08
C ILE A 376 14.77 -12.26 -22.45
N ASP A 377 15.75 -12.74 -23.23
CA ASP A 377 16.85 -13.57 -22.78
C ASP A 377 17.99 -12.75 -22.13
N ASP A 378 17.95 -11.42 -22.26
CA ASP A 378 18.97 -10.51 -21.69
C ASP A 378 18.63 -10.09 -20.23
N VAL A 379 17.45 -10.47 -19.72
CA VAL A 379 16.95 -10.04 -18.41
C VAL A 379 17.27 -11.06 -17.32
N ASP A 380 17.78 -10.57 -16.19
CA ASP A 380 17.96 -11.39 -15.00
C ASP A 380 16.63 -11.50 -14.22
N TYR A 381 16.03 -12.66 -14.25
CA TYR A 381 14.76 -12.98 -13.57
C TYR A 381 14.95 -13.51 -12.15
N SER A 382 16.18 -13.58 -11.64
CA SER A 382 16.47 -14.27 -10.37
C SER A 382 15.99 -13.53 -9.13
N THR A 383 15.89 -12.19 -9.21
CA THR A 383 15.62 -11.31 -8.06
C THR A 383 14.20 -10.77 -8.02
N HIS A 384 13.52 -10.62 -9.16
CA HIS A 384 12.19 -10.04 -9.27
C HIS A 384 11.17 -11.11 -9.65
N LYS A 385 10.23 -11.36 -8.76
CA LYS A 385 9.33 -12.53 -8.79
C LYS A 385 8.40 -12.55 -10.02
N LEU A 386 7.86 -11.39 -10.39
CA LEU A 386 6.86 -11.27 -11.46
C LEU A 386 7.46 -10.84 -12.80
N LEU A 387 8.70 -10.35 -12.81
CA LEU A 387 9.35 -9.78 -13.99
C LEU A 387 9.30 -10.71 -15.22
N LYS A 388 9.47 -12.02 -15.03
CA LYS A 388 9.41 -12.97 -16.14
C LYS A 388 8.03 -13.02 -16.78
N SER A 389 6.99 -13.07 -15.98
CA SER A 389 5.60 -13.09 -16.48
C SER A 389 5.23 -11.78 -17.16
N ASP A 390 5.73 -10.65 -16.66
CA ASP A 390 5.54 -9.34 -17.23
C ASP A 390 6.22 -9.22 -18.60
N MET A 391 7.46 -9.69 -18.72
CA MET A 391 8.19 -9.73 -19.98
C MET A 391 7.54 -10.69 -21.00
N GLU A 392 7.03 -11.84 -20.55
CA GLU A 392 6.26 -12.75 -21.42
C GLU A 392 4.93 -12.14 -21.87
N ALA A 393 4.27 -11.34 -21.03
CA ALA A 393 3.03 -10.67 -21.36
C ALA A 393 3.25 -9.59 -22.44
N ILE A 394 4.28 -8.75 -22.30
CA ILE A 394 4.57 -7.67 -23.26
C ILE A 394 4.91 -8.20 -24.66
N THR A 395 5.49 -9.40 -24.78
CA THR A 395 5.81 -10.00 -26.08
C THR A 395 4.59 -10.33 -26.91
N LYS A 396 3.40 -10.36 -26.32
CA LYS A 396 2.13 -10.67 -26.96
C LYS A 396 1.45 -9.43 -27.54
N LEU A 397 1.95 -8.22 -27.26
CA LEU A 397 1.51 -6.99 -27.90
C LEU A 397 1.95 -6.97 -29.36
N LYS A 398 1.14 -6.36 -30.22
CA LYS A 398 1.61 -5.96 -31.55
C LYS A 398 2.73 -4.93 -31.38
N LYS A 399 3.92 -5.27 -31.89
CA LYS A 399 5.09 -4.42 -31.79
C LYS A 399 5.02 -3.27 -32.78
N GLU A 400 4.76 -2.10 -32.27
CA GLU A 400 5.19 -0.84 -32.89
C GLU A 400 6.06 -0.12 -31.84
N PRO A 401 7.17 0.53 -32.19
CA PRO A 401 7.94 1.35 -31.26
C PRO A 401 7.05 2.45 -30.69
N TYR A 402 7.15 2.72 -29.36
CA TYR A 402 6.06 3.38 -28.71
C TYR A 402 6.53 4.22 -27.51
N ASP A 403 6.22 5.49 -27.53
CA ASP A 403 6.65 6.45 -26.52
C ASP A 403 5.61 6.67 -25.41
N ASP A 404 4.33 6.42 -25.69
CA ASP A 404 3.22 6.49 -24.74
C ASP A 404 2.30 5.27 -24.86
N PHE A 405 1.52 4.97 -23.84
CA PHE A 405 0.58 3.86 -23.84
C PHE A 405 -0.83 4.37 -24.07
N SER A 406 -1.17 4.73 -25.30
CA SER A 406 -2.53 5.05 -25.72
C SER A 406 -3.34 3.79 -26.02
N LEU A 407 -4.65 3.94 -26.15
CA LEU A 407 -5.56 2.84 -26.47
C LEU A 407 -5.19 2.11 -27.77
N GLU A 408 -4.71 2.80 -28.81
CA GLU A 408 -4.30 2.21 -30.08
C GLU A 408 -3.18 1.19 -29.91
N TYR A 409 -2.38 1.35 -28.89
CA TYR A 409 -1.28 0.47 -28.57
C TYR A 409 -1.71 -0.82 -27.89
N TRP A 410 -2.73 -0.78 -27.05
CA TRP A 410 -3.24 -1.94 -26.35
C TRP A 410 -3.95 -2.94 -27.27
N ASN A 411 -3.36 -3.19 -28.45
CA ASN A 411 -3.93 -4.07 -29.45
C ASN A 411 -3.33 -5.47 -29.35
N PHE A 412 -4.07 -6.38 -28.77
CA PHE A 412 -3.76 -7.80 -28.78
C PHE A 412 -4.41 -8.48 -29.98
N GLU A 413 -3.76 -9.49 -30.55
CA GLU A 413 -4.33 -10.29 -31.66
C GLU A 413 -5.48 -11.19 -31.18
N ASP A 414 -5.54 -11.50 -29.90
CA ASP A 414 -6.49 -12.41 -29.28
C ASP A 414 -7.15 -11.76 -28.06
N GLU A 415 -8.48 -11.78 -28.03
CA GLU A 415 -9.27 -11.17 -26.96
C GLU A 415 -9.02 -11.83 -25.57
N ASP A 416 -8.76 -13.13 -25.54
CA ASP A 416 -8.46 -13.83 -24.28
C ASP A 416 -7.05 -13.45 -23.77
N LEU A 417 -6.09 -13.22 -24.66
CA LEU A 417 -4.78 -12.68 -24.31
C LEU A 417 -4.89 -11.24 -23.79
N ALA A 418 -5.75 -10.41 -24.40
CA ALA A 418 -6.03 -9.06 -23.91
C ALA A 418 -6.57 -9.12 -22.47
N LYS A 419 -7.63 -9.86 -22.22
CA LYS A 419 -8.24 -10.01 -20.89
C LYS A 419 -7.26 -10.50 -19.84
N THR A 420 -6.32 -11.35 -20.22
CA THR A 420 -5.35 -11.95 -19.29
C THR A 420 -4.19 -11.01 -18.96
N ASN A 421 -3.71 -10.23 -19.95
CA ASN A 421 -2.44 -9.51 -19.82
C ASN A 421 -2.61 -7.99 -19.68
N LEU A 422 -3.63 -7.40 -20.29
CA LEU A 422 -3.79 -5.95 -20.32
C LEU A 422 -3.89 -5.32 -18.93
N PRO A 423 -4.69 -5.83 -17.97
CA PRO A 423 -4.79 -5.21 -16.66
C PRO A 423 -3.44 -5.09 -15.94
N ARG A 424 -2.61 -6.12 -16.05
CA ARG A 424 -1.26 -6.11 -15.46
C ARG A 424 -0.35 -5.11 -16.18
N LEU A 425 -0.36 -5.09 -17.51
CA LEU A 425 0.47 -4.17 -18.29
C LEU A 425 0.06 -2.72 -18.09
N VAL A 426 -1.24 -2.41 -18.00
CA VAL A 426 -1.73 -1.06 -17.65
C VAL A 426 -1.24 -0.67 -16.25
N SER A 427 -1.31 -1.58 -15.29
CA SER A 427 -0.83 -1.31 -13.93
C SER A 427 0.65 -0.92 -13.92
N ILE A 428 1.49 -1.62 -14.69
CA ILE A 428 2.93 -1.32 -14.72
C ILE A 428 3.21 -0.12 -15.64
N MET A 429 2.78 -0.16 -16.90
CA MET A 429 3.26 0.78 -17.91
C MET A 429 2.59 2.16 -17.84
N VAL A 430 1.36 2.22 -17.32
CA VAL A 430 0.66 3.48 -17.07
C VAL A 430 0.79 3.89 -15.62
N GLY A 431 0.45 2.99 -14.70
CA GLY A 431 0.42 3.29 -13.27
C GLY A 431 1.80 3.53 -12.66
N ASP A 432 2.85 2.88 -13.14
CA ASP A 432 4.20 3.12 -12.61
C ASP A 432 4.97 4.22 -13.38
N ALA A 433 4.42 4.71 -14.47
CA ALA A 433 5.10 5.71 -15.30
C ALA A 433 5.47 6.99 -14.52
N PRO A 434 4.61 7.60 -13.70
CA PRO A 434 4.99 8.77 -12.91
C PRO A 434 6.08 8.46 -11.88
N LEU A 435 6.03 7.28 -11.24
CA LEU A 435 6.99 6.89 -10.20
C LEU A 435 8.42 6.75 -10.73
N VAL A 436 8.57 6.31 -11.98
CA VAL A 436 9.89 6.12 -12.61
C VAL A 436 10.39 7.41 -13.27
N ASN A 437 9.49 8.22 -13.83
CA ASN A 437 9.88 9.36 -14.68
C ASN A 437 9.85 10.72 -13.94
N GLU A 438 9.23 10.81 -12.74
CA GLU A 438 9.09 12.05 -12.00
C GLU A 438 9.57 11.89 -10.56
N GLU A 439 9.87 13.01 -9.91
CA GLU A 439 10.25 13.02 -8.49
C GLU A 439 9.01 13.24 -7.61
N TYR A 440 8.96 12.56 -6.46
CA TYR A 440 7.95 12.78 -5.44
C TYR A 440 8.59 12.87 -4.04
N VAL A 441 7.86 13.45 -3.11
CA VAL A 441 8.27 13.57 -1.72
C VAL A 441 7.47 12.58 -0.87
N PRO A 442 8.11 11.49 -0.42
CA PRO A 442 7.43 10.49 0.42
C PRO A 442 7.27 11.02 1.85
N ILE A 443 6.07 10.93 2.38
CA ILE A 443 5.74 11.30 3.76
C ILE A 443 5.35 10.05 4.54
N TYR A 444 6.20 9.70 5.49
CA TYR A 444 5.98 8.58 6.38
C TYR A 444 5.37 9.02 7.70
N ASN A 445 4.55 8.17 8.28
CA ASN A 445 4.08 8.36 9.64
C ASN A 445 5.27 8.30 10.62
N SER A 446 5.36 9.27 11.52
CA SER A 446 6.45 9.32 12.50
C SER A 446 6.21 8.40 13.71
N TYR A 447 5.00 7.84 13.84
CA TYR A 447 4.63 6.95 14.93
C TYR A 447 3.46 6.04 14.55
N ASP A 448 3.70 4.74 14.56
CA ASP A 448 2.69 3.69 14.33
C ASP A 448 2.46 2.82 15.56
N GLY A 449 2.89 3.29 16.73
CA GLY A 449 2.67 2.62 17.99
C GLY A 449 1.26 2.81 18.52
N ARG A 450 1.01 2.21 19.66
CA ARG A 450 -0.23 2.38 20.41
C ARG A 450 0.08 2.78 21.84
N THR A 451 -0.41 3.94 22.25
CA THR A 451 -0.21 4.42 23.61
C THR A 451 -1.30 3.89 24.54
N LYS A 452 -1.03 3.94 25.86
CA LYS A 452 -2.00 3.52 26.86
C LYS A 452 -3.32 4.29 26.77
N THR A 453 -3.28 5.59 26.49
CA THR A 453 -4.48 6.42 26.34
C THR A 453 -5.23 6.08 25.04
N MET A 454 -4.54 5.72 23.96
CA MET A 454 -5.16 5.22 22.74
C MET A 454 -6.02 3.98 22.99
N ASP A 455 -5.63 3.06 23.86
CA ASP A 455 -6.40 1.83 24.15
C ASP A 455 -7.84 2.11 24.56
N SER A 456 -8.08 3.21 25.23
CA SER A 456 -9.40 3.56 25.77
C SER A 456 -10.13 4.67 25.01
N LYS A 457 -9.43 5.51 24.24
CA LYS A 457 -9.98 6.74 23.69
C LYS A 457 -9.88 6.84 22.16
N TRP A 458 -8.94 6.13 21.52
CA TRP A 458 -8.63 6.29 20.11
C TRP A 458 -9.83 6.09 19.19
N SER A 459 -10.61 5.03 19.41
CA SER A 459 -11.81 4.74 18.63
C SER A 459 -12.85 5.89 18.64
N ASN A 460 -12.97 6.60 19.77
CA ASN A 460 -13.87 7.76 19.86
C ASN A 460 -13.29 8.96 19.14
N LEU A 461 -11.97 9.18 19.23
CA LEU A 461 -11.29 10.29 18.57
C LEU A 461 -11.30 10.15 17.04
N THR A 462 -11.04 8.94 16.52
CA THR A 462 -11.12 8.66 15.08
C THR A 462 -12.54 8.81 14.56
N LYS A 463 -13.54 8.36 15.30
CA LYS A 463 -14.95 8.56 14.93
C LYS A 463 -15.34 10.03 14.91
N LEU A 464 -14.90 10.82 15.89
CA LEU A 464 -15.13 12.26 15.94
C LEU A 464 -14.53 12.96 14.70
N GLU A 465 -13.31 12.59 14.32
CA GLU A 465 -12.62 13.06 13.12
C GLU A 465 -13.42 12.72 11.85
N GLU A 466 -13.72 11.45 11.63
CA GLU A 466 -14.43 10.96 10.45
C GLU A 466 -15.79 11.61 10.28
N GLU A 467 -16.57 11.72 11.36
CA GLU A 467 -17.87 12.37 11.32
C GLU A 467 -17.77 13.87 11.03
N THR A 468 -16.73 14.53 11.56
CA THR A 468 -16.54 15.97 11.34
C THR A 468 -16.09 16.25 9.91
N PHE A 469 -15.09 15.51 9.41
CA PHE A 469 -14.62 15.65 8.04
C PHE A 469 -15.75 15.38 7.04
N ALA A 470 -16.51 14.30 7.24
CA ALA A 470 -17.66 13.99 6.41
C ALA A 470 -18.71 15.12 6.37
N LYS A 471 -18.99 15.74 7.52
CA LYS A 471 -19.95 16.86 7.61
C LYS A 471 -19.44 18.10 6.89
N ILE A 472 -18.15 18.40 7.01
CA ILE A 472 -17.52 19.55 6.34
C ILE A 472 -17.49 19.32 4.82
N ILE A 473 -16.95 18.19 4.37
CA ILE A 473 -16.84 17.85 2.94
C ILE A 473 -18.22 17.92 2.26
N THR A 474 -19.25 17.39 2.89
CA THR A 474 -20.62 17.36 2.31
C THR A 474 -21.44 18.61 2.57
N GLY A 475 -20.87 19.66 3.14
CA GLY A 475 -21.54 20.92 3.41
C GLY A 475 -22.63 20.85 4.50
N LYS A 476 -22.67 19.74 5.28
CA LYS A 476 -23.58 19.61 6.43
C LYS A 476 -23.10 20.43 7.63
N ALA A 477 -21.84 20.81 7.65
CA ALA A 477 -21.26 21.77 8.58
C ALA A 477 -20.31 22.70 7.80
N GLY A 478 -20.14 23.94 8.27
CA GLY A 478 -19.15 24.85 7.73
C GLY A 478 -17.74 24.52 8.26
N ILE A 479 -16.71 25.16 7.68
CA ILE A 479 -15.32 24.94 8.06
C ILE A 479 -15.01 25.29 9.53
N GLU A 480 -15.81 26.16 10.15
CA GLU A 480 -15.72 26.49 11.58
C GLU A 480 -15.94 25.30 12.50
N ALA A 481 -16.58 24.23 12.02
CA ALA A 481 -16.71 22.98 12.76
C ALA A 481 -15.35 22.31 13.02
N PHE A 482 -14.35 22.60 12.19
CA PHE A 482 -12.99 22.10 12.37
C PHE A 482 -12.36 22.63 13.68
N ASP A 483 -12.52 23.92 13.99
CA ASP A 483 -11.96 24.47 15.22
C ASP A 483 -12.57 23.82 16.46
N SER A 484 -13.89 23.59 16.44
CA SER A 484 -14.60 22.87 17.51
C SER A 484 -14.14 21.42 17.62
N PHE A 485 -13.90 20.76 16.50
CA PHE A 485 -13.34 19.41 16.46
C PHE A 485 -11.97 19.36 17.11
N VAL A 486 -11.07 20.27 16.77
CA VAL A 486 -9.70 20.31 17.33
C VAL A 486 -9.75 20.49 18.86
N GLU A 487 -10.60 21.41 19.36
CA GLU A 487 -10.79 21.62 20.80
C GLU A 487 -11.32 20.34 21.49
N GLU A 488 -12.35 19.71 20.92
CA GLU A 488 -12.96 18.50 21.48
C GLU A 488 -12.00 17.32 21.42
N TRP A 489 -11.28 17.13 20.29
CA TRP A 489 -10.29 16.08 20.11
C TRP A 489 -9.19 16.16 21.18
N LYS A 490 -8.62 17.35 21.38
CA LYS A 490 -7.61 17.62 22.43
C LYS A 490 -8.15 17.32 23.82
N ALA A 491 -9.31 17.87 24.15
CA ALA A 491 -9.92 17.69 25.48
C ALA A 491 -10.35 16.24 25.79
N SER A 492 -10.70 15.46 24.76
CA SER A 492 -11.13 14.07 24.90
C SER A 492 -9.99 13.07 25.03
N GLY A 493 -8.74 13.52 25.00
CA GLY A 493 -7.55 12.72 25.22
C GLY A 493 -6.46 12.87 24.19
N GLY A 494 -6.68 13.64 23.13
CA GLY A 494 -5.70 13.89 22.08
C GLY A 494 -4.41 14.51 22.62
N ASP A 495 -4.48 15.49 23.50
CA ASP A 495 -3.29 16.09 24.14
C ASP A 495 -2.50 15.08 24.96
N GLU A 496 -3.19 14.19 25.69
CA GLU A 496 -2.55 13.14 26.47
C GLU A 496 -1.83 12.12 25.56
N ILE A 497 -2.49 11.70 24.48
CA ILE A 497 -1.91 10.81 23.47
C ILE A 497 -0.70 11.47 22.79
N THR A 498 -0.81 12.72 22.37
CA THR A 498 0.29 13.45 21.74
C THR A 498 1.51 13.52 22.65
N LYS A 499 1.28 13.75 23.95
CA LYS A 499 2.36 13.76 24.94
C LYS A 499 2.97 12.37 25.12
N GLU A 500 2.15 11.32 25.23
CA GLU A 500 2.65 9.93 25.35
C GLU A 500 3.53 9.57 24.14
N ILE A 501 3.13 9.95 22.92
CA ILE A 501 3.92 9.72 21.71
C ILE A 501 5.21 10.54 21.73
N GLN A 502 5.14 11.81 22.12
CA GLN A 502 6.35 12.64 22.24
C GLN A 502 7.36 12.02 23.22
N ASP A 503 6.87 11.57 24.39
CA ASP A 503 7.73 10.93 25.38
C ASP A 503 8.36 9.63 24.82
N GLU A 504 7.65 8.85 23.99
CA GLU A 504 8.19 7.66 23.33
C GLU A 504 9.18 8.00 22.20
N VAL A 505 8.91 9.03 21.41
CA VAL A 505 9.80 9.51 20.34
C VAL A 505 11.08 10.13 20.91
N ASP A 506 11.00 10.85 22.02
CA ASP A 506 12.17 11.44 22.70
C ASP A 506 13.06 10.39 23.36
N MET A 507 12.49 9.27 23.81
CA MET A 507 13.27 8.14 24.33
C MET A 507 14.01 7.36 23.22
N GLN A 508 13.60 7.54 21.94
CA GLN A 508 14.23 6.92 20.77
C GLN A 508 15.31 7.81 20.10
N GLN A 509 15.61 8.99 20.64
CA GLN A 509 16.67 9.90 20.19
C GLN A 509 17.90 9.87 21.12
#